data_21e2043bb748646f7121a9ca8262f38f
#
_entry.id   21e2043bb748646f7121a9ca8262f38f
#
_cell.length_a   1.000
_cell.length_b   1.000
_cell.length_c   1.000
_cell.angle_alpha   90.00
_cell.angle_beta   90.00
_cell.angle_gamma   90.00
#
_symmetry.space_group_name_H-M   'P 1'
#
loop_
_entity.id
_entity.type
_entity.pdbx_description
1 polymer ?
#
loop_
_entity_poly.entity_id
_entity_poly.type
_entity_poly.pdbx_seq_one_letter_code
_entity_poly.pdbx_strand_id
1 'polypeptide(L)'
;MVHDIKNLDIIYEVIYLGEKPLSRPARERKLEKKKRKYRNILRRIAKTKNKATLKGEEKRLHKLVKKDFYKAARNIRAQLGQKDRFREGIERSGLYMKEIKRIFKKFNLPEELSVLPHVESSFQIGAYSSAGAAGIWQFTRGTGRLFMRVGYDVDERRDPIMATYGAAKLLKKNFESVQSWPLAITAYNHGLQGMKRARKKYGRDIVKIISKYRSRTFGFASQNFYSEFLAALHIVKNQNKYFPNLVIKKPIQTVVFSLPDYIHIRTAMNYFDMSREEIAKANPSLRRPVLNGEKRIPKGFVFQAPVRKINDLVSRYGRIPKKAKFKKQIRSKWYTVRRGDTLSGIASRFRTTVTSLKNFNSIGSRNRIYVGQVIQLPRGKSRYTHAFSTAKLDSFNISTKLVSYRVRRHDNLSKIAKRFDTNVNHLTRINRFRNPDTLYPGQKIKVPNQKSNSKKQQTISNKRKDKGIKLSVRVSKASRQSKTTKNRRKINSGKTLSLGTLKVARNSTENLNRNRPAFRPVSFSPDGNAEIGTITVDF
;
A
#
# COMPACT_ATOMS: atom_id res chain seq x y z
N MET A 1 4.47 -30.15 4.04
CA MET A 1 5.59 -30.59 3.21
C MET A 1 6.90 -30.21 3.84
N VAL A 2 7.84 -31.14 3.95
CA VAL A 2 9.23 -30.90 4.36
C VAL A 2 10.13 -31.11 3.14
N HIS A 3 10.94 -30.11 2.78
CA HIS A 3 11.70 -30.08 1.53
C HIS A 3 13.05 -29.38 1.69
N ASP A 4 13.91 -29.47 0.66
CA ASP A 4 15.14 -28.67 0.59
C ASP A 4 14.82 -27.24 0.13
N ILE A 5 15.43 -26.23 0.78
CA ILE A 5 15.19 -24.81 0.45
C ILE A 5 15.87 -24.38 -0.85
N LYS A 6 16.86 -25.12 -1.33
CA LYS A 6 17.68 -24.80 -2.50
C LYS A 6 17.29 -25.60 -3.73
N ASN A 7 16.79 -26.82 -3.52
CA ASN A 7 16.27 -27.69 -4.56
C ASN A 7 14.87 -28.14 -4.19
N LEU A 8 13.87 -27.56 -4.83
CA LEU A 8 12.46 -27.82 -4.53
C LEU A 8 11.99 -29.21 -5.00
N ASP A 9 12.74 -29.89 -5.88
CA ASP A 9 12.45 -31.26 -6.28
C ASP A 9 12.75 -32.27 -5.17
N ILE A 10 13.59 -31.88 -4.19
CA ILE A 10 13.89 -32.69 -3.02
C ILE A 10 12.81 -32.50 -1.95
N ILE A 11 11.78 -33.34 -2.03
CA ILE A 11 10.71 -33.41 -1.04
C ILE A 11 10.97 -34.60 -0.12
N TYR A 12 11.26 -34.32 1.15
CA TYR A 12 11.52 -35.34 2.16
C TYR A 12 10.23 -36.04 2.59
N GLU A 13 9.17 -35.28 2.85
CA GLU A 13 7.87 -35.82 3.28
C GLU A 13 6.73 -34.81 3.05
N VAL A 14 5.59 -35.32 2.63
CA VAL A 14 4.31 -34.60 2.67
C VAL A 14 3.54 -35.06 3.90
N ILE A 15 3.29 -34.14 4.83
CA ILE A 15 2.67 -34.45 6.12
C ILE A 15 1.21 -34.02 6.08
N TYR A 16 0.31 -34.97 6.29
CA TYR A 16 -1.09 -34.67 6.55
C TYR A 16 -1.25 -34.19 7.99
N LEU A 17 -1.89 -33.06 8.16
CA LEU A 17 -2.05 -32.42 9.49
C LEU A 17 -3.38 -32.75 10.17
N GLY A 18 -4.28 -33.48 9.48
CA GLY A 18 -5.61 -33.81 9.93
C GLY A 18 -6.67 -32.86 9.39
N GLU A 19 -7.94 -33.24 9.48
CA GLU A 19 -9.08 -32.44 9.04
C GLU A 19 -9.32 -31.24 9.97
N LYS A 20 -9.16 -31.44 11.27
CA LYS A 20 -9.25 -30.37 12.26
C LYS A 20 -7.96 -29.56 12.30
N PRO A 21 -8.02 -28.22 12.19
CA PRO A 21 -6.83 -27.39 12.21
C PRO A 21 -6.10 -27.47 13.55
N LEU A 22 -4.85 -27.88 13.54
CA LEU A 22 -3.98 -27.85 14.71
C LEU A 22 -3.71 -26.40 15.15
N SER A 23 -3.62 -26.18 16.46
CA SER A 23 -3.13 -24.90 16.97
C SER A 23 -1.71 -24.63 16.43
N ARG A 24 -1.37 -23.34 16.28
CA ARG A 24 -0.05 -22.95 15.75
C ARG A 24 1.11 -23.60 16.50
N PRO A 25 1.15 -23.61 17.86
CA PRO A 25 2.24 -24.28 18.57
C PRO A 25 2.30 -25.80 18.35
N ALA A 26 1.15 -26.49 18.30
CA ALA A 26 1.10 -27.93 18.05
C ALA A 26 1.63 -28.28 16.65
N ARG A 27 1.22 -27.49 15.64
CA ARG A 27 1.71 -27.63 14.26
C ARG A 27 3.22 -27.38 14.17
N GLU A 28 3.71 -26.31 14.79
CA GLU A 28 5.15 -26.00 14.80
C GLU A 28 5.96 -27.12 15.45
N ARG A 29 5.50 -27.67 16.58
CA ARG A 29 6.15 -28.83 17.22
C ARG A 29 6.20 -30.05 16.30
N LYS A 30 5.08 -30.40 15.65
CA LYS A 30 5.01 -31.54 14.70
C LYS A 30 6.00 -31.36 13.54
N LEU A 31 6.08 -30.16 12.96
CA LEU A 31 6.97 -29.85 11.86
C LEU A 31 8.46 -29.85 12.30
N GLU A 32 8.78 -29.30 13.46
CA GLU A 32 10.16 -29.32 13.98
C GLU A 32 10.64 -30.75 14.30
N LYS A 33 9.77 -31.61 14.86
CA LYS A 33 10.09 -33.05 15.06
C LYS A 33 10.47 -33.73 13.74
N LYS A 34 9.69 -33.45 12.66
CA LYS A 34 9.96 -34.01 11.32
C LYS A 34 11.25 -33.45 10.71
N LYS A 35 11.48 -32.16 10.78
CA LYS A 35 12.73 -31.55 10.29
C LYS A 35 13.95 -32.10 11.00
N ARG A 36 13.86 -32.30 12.34
CA ARG A 36 14.94 -32.90 13.13
C ARG A 36 15.20 -34.34 12.70
N LYS A 37 14.14 -35.15 12.47
CA LYS A 37 14.26 -36.52 11.93
C LYS A 37 15.11 -36.55 10.67
N TYR A 38 14.71 -35.78 9.64
CA TYR A 38 15.41 -35.77 8.35
C TYR A 38 16.82 -35.21 8.43
N ARG A 39 17.04 -34.20 9.26
CA ARG A 39 18.38 -33.65 9.52
C ARG A 39 19.32 -34.69 10.09
N ASN A 40 18.84 -35.48 11.04
CA ASN A 40 19.65 -36.54 11.67
C ASN A 40 19.95 -37.67 10.67
N ILE A 41 18.97 -38.11 9.87
CA ILE A 41 19.19 -39.15 8.85
C ILE A 41 20.22 -38.67 7.82
N LEU A 42 20.09 -37.47 7.28
CA LEU A 42 21.05 -36.91 6.30
C LEU A 42 22.47 -36.81 6.88
N ARG A 43 22.59 -36.45 8.16
CA ARG A 43 23.89 -36.42 8.84
C ARG A 43 24.49 -37.81 9.03
N ARG A 44 23.66 -38.84 9.32
CA ARG A 44 24.12 -40.23 9.36
C ARG A 44 24.60 -40.70 8.00
N ILE A 45 23.81 -40.50 6.94
CA ILE A 45 24.21 -40.82 5.56
C ILE A 45 25.53 -40.13 5.21
N ALA A 46 25.74 -38.87 5.61
CA ALA A 46 26.99 -38.17 5.37
C ALA A 46 28.19 -38.85 6.00
N LYS A 47 28.04 -39.42 7.23
CA LYS A 47 29.09 -40.08 7.99
C LYS A 47 29.35 -41.53 7.54
N THR A 48 28.37 -42.23 6.95
CA THR A 48 28.51 -43.62 6.53
C THR A 48 29.52 -43.71 5.38
N LYS A 49 30.60 -44.46 5.57
CA LYS A 49 31.65 -44.68 4.53
C LYS A 49 31.10 -45.51 3.37
N ASN A 50 30.61 -46.70 3.63
CA ASN A 50 30.04 -47.59 2.61
C ASN A 50 28.54 -47.29 2.44
N LYS A 51 28.16 -46.66 1.32
CA LYS A 51 26.75 -46.32 1.01
C LYS A 51 25.89 -47.51 0.60
N ALA A 52 26.49 -48.64 0.27
CA ALA A 52 25.75 -49.87 -0.06
C ALA A 52 25.03 -50.46 1.16
N THR A 53 25.50 -50.18 2.37
CA THR A 53 24.90 -50.67 3.64
C THR A 53 23.63 -49.91 4.06
N LEU A 54 23.29 -48.78 3.38
CA LEU A 54 22.11 -47.98 3.70
C LEU A 54 20.82 -48.75 3.41
N LYS A 55 19.90 -48.80 4.39
CA LYS A 55 18.61 -49.48 4.32
C LYS A 55 17.44 -48.51 4.48
N GLY A 56 16.24 -48.92 4.06
CA GLY A 56 14.99 -48.20 4.30
C GLY A 56 15.04 -46.74 3.90
N GLU A 57 14.71 -45.84 4.82
CA GLU A 57 14.62 -44.41 4.59
C GLU A 57 15.98 -43.76 4.29
N GLU A 58 17.06 -44.29 4.80
CA GLU A 58 18.41 -43.80 4.48
C GLU A 58 18.78 -44.07 3.02
N LYS A 59 18.47 -45.27 2.50
CA LYS A 59 18.65 -45.63 1.07
C LYS A 59 17.79 -44.73 0.17
N ARG A 60 16.52 -44.47 0.57
CA ARG A 60 15.62 -43.56 -0.15
C ARG A 60 16.19 -42.14 -0.21
N LEU A 61 16.61 -41.58 0.93
CA LEU A 61 17.16 -40.24 1.00
C LEU A 61 18.50 -40.09 0.30
N HIS A 62 19.32 -41.14 0.31
CA HIS A 62 20.57 -41.17 -0.45
C HIS A 62 20.31 -41.03 -1.97
N LYS A 63 19.33 -41.78 -2.52
CA LYS A 63 18.91 -41.64 -3.93
C LYS A 63 18.33 -40.28 -4.24
N LEU A 64 17.52 -39.72 -3.34
CA LEU A 64 16.85 -38.43 -3.51
C LEU A 64 17.82 -37.26 -3.52
N VAL A 65 18.78 -37.24 -2.59
CA VAL A 65 19.70 -36.09 -2.39
C VAL A 65 20.97 -36.20 -3.26
N LYS A 66 21.41 -37.41 -3.59
CA LYS A 66 22.57 -37.79 -4.41
C LYS A 66 23.92 -37.35 -3.85
N LYS A 67 24.11 -36.09 -3.43
CA LYS A 67 25.38 -35.52 -2.94
C LYS A 67 25.16 -34.45 -1.86
N ASP A 68 26.23 -33.99 -1.22
CA ASP A 68 26.23 -32.88 -0.27
C ASP A 68 25.25 -33.02 0.90
N PHE A 69 25.17 -34.22 1.56
CA PHE A 69 24.18 -34.51 2.60
C PHE A 69 24.25 -33.57 3.81
N TYR A 70 25.43 -33.07 4.18
CA TYR A 70 25.57 -32.05 5.23
C TYR A 70 24.92 -30.72 4.82
N LYS A 71 25.05 -30.34 3.56
CA LYS A 71 24.43 -29.14 3.02
C LYS A 71 22.92 -29.30 2.95
N ALA A 72 22.45 -30.47 2.49
CA ALA A 72 21.01 -30.80 2.48
C ALA A 72 20.43 -30.79 3.90
N ALA A 73 21.13 -31.33 4.91
CA ALA A 73 20.68 -31.26 6.30
C ALA A 73 20.52 -29.83 6.84
N ARG A 74 21.31 -28.86 6.35
CA ARG A 74 21.16 -27.43 6.70
C ARG A 74 20.03 -26.75 5.93
N ASN A 75 19.69 -27.27 4.78
CA ASN A 75 18.71 -26.67 3.86
C ASN A 75 17.26 -27.11 4.14
N ILE A 76 17.00 -27.95 5.13
CA ILE A 76 15.66 -28.47 5.42
C ILE A 76 14.71 -27.35 5.82
N ARG A 77 13.58 -27.26 5.11
CA ARG A 77 12.48 -26.33 5.37
C ARG A 77 11.16 -27.09 5.45
N ALA A 78 10.24 -26.57 6.24
CA ALA A 78 8.84 -27.01 6.21
C ALA A 78 7.96 -25.88 5.68
N GLN A 79 7.06 -26.21 4.77
CA GLN A 79 6.04 -25.29 4.25
C GLN A 79 4.64 -25.89 4.44
N LEU A 80 3.69 -25.04 4.78
CA LEU A 80 2.27 -25.39 4.82
C LEU A 80 1.69 -25.32 3.41
N GLY A 81 0.95 -26.37 3.02
CA GLY A 81 0.16 -26.35 1.79
C GLY A 81 -0.88 -25.24 1.82
N GLN A 82 -1.15 -24.65 0.67
CA GLN A 82 -2.07 -23.52 0.52
C GLN A 82 -3.29 -23.87 -0.36
N LYS A 83 -3.52 -25.16 -0.68
CA LYS A 83 -4.56 -25.59 -1.63
C LYS A 83 -5.93 -24.99 -1.29
N ASP A 84 -6.41 -25.22 -0.07
CA ASP A 84 -7.75 -24.77 0.34
C ASP A 84 -7.84 -23.23 0.37
N ARG A 85 -6.82 -22.59 0.93
CA ARG A 85 -6.74 -21.12 0.97
C ARG A 85 -6.68 -20.51 -0.44
N PHE A 86 -5.98 -21.16 -1.36
CA PHE A 86 -5.87 -20.72 -2.74
C PHE A 86 -7.20 -20.88 -3.47
N ARG A 87 -7.89 -22.05 -3.30
CA ARG A 87 -9.24 -22.29 -3.78
C ARG A 87 -10.20 -21.19 -3.33
N GLU A 88 -10.29 -20.95 -2.04
CA GLU A 88 -11.10 -19.85 -1.49
C GLU A 88 -10.70 -18.48 -2.07
N GLY A 89 -9.40 -18.30 -2.36
CA GLY A 89 -8.88 -17.10 -3.01
C GLY A 89 -9.45 -16.92 -4.41
N ILE A 90 -9.50 -17.99 -5.21
CA ILE A 90 -10.11 -17.96 -6.55
C ILE A 90 -11.61 -17.65 -6.44
N GLU A 91 -12.33 -18.30 -5.53
CA GLU A 91 -13.75 -18.01 -5.29
C GLU A 91 -13.99 -16.54 -4.95
N ARG A 92 -13.16 -15.97 -4.03
CA ARG A 92 -13.24 -14.56 -3.63
C ARG A 92 -12.84 -13.60 -4.75
N SER A 93 -11.94 -13.99 -5.64
CA SER A 93 -11.44 -13.12 -6.71
C SER A 93 -12.55 -12.64 -7.64
N GLY A 94 -13.59 -13.46 -7.85
CA GLY A 94 -14.74 -13.09 -8.67
C GLY A 94 -15.44 -11.80 -8.24
N LEU A 95 -15.35 -11.42 -6.95
CA LEU A 95 -15.89 -10.16 -6.45
C LEU A 95 -15.22 -8.93 -7.08
N TYR A 96 -13.95 -9.03 -7.49
CA TYR A 96 -13.13 -7.87 -7.84
C TYR A 96 -12.43 -7.98 -9.20
N MET A 97 -12.29 -9.19 -9.74
CA MET A 97 -11.44 -9.48 -10.90
C MET A 97 -11.81 -8.62 -12.12
N LYS A 98 -13.10 -8.46 -12.40
CA LYS A 98 -13.58 -7.62 -13.52
C LYS A 98 -13.06 -6.17 -13.39
N GLU A 99 -13.15 -5.59 -12.20
CA GLU A 99 -12.74 -4.23 -11.96
C GLU A 99 -11.21 -4.09 -11.89
N ILE A 100 -10.50 -5.07 -11.33
CA ILE A 100 -9.03 -5.12 -11.33
C ILE A 100 -8.50 -5.10 -12.76
N LYS A 101 -9.03 -5.98 -13.64
CA LYS A 101 -8.64 -6.03 -15.05
C LYS A 101 -8.95 -4.72 -15.77
N ARG A 102 -10.12 -4.11 -15.52
CA ARG A 102 -10.48 -2.80 -16.08
C ARG A 102 -9.48 -1.71 -15.68
N ILE A 103 -9.08 -1.68 -14.41
CA ILE A 103 -8.09 -0.72 -13.92
C ILE A 103 -6.73 -0.99 -14.59
N PHE A 104 -6.28 -2.24 -14.66
CA PHE A 104 -4.99 -2.58 -15.29
C PHE A 104 -4.95 -2.20 -16.76
N LYS A 105 -6.04 -2.46 -17.50
CA LYS A 105 -6.20 -2.00 -18.89
C LYS A 105 -6.06 -0.47 -19.01
N LYS A 106 -6.66 0.28 -18.07
CA LYS A 106 -6.54 1.77 -18.02
C LYS A 106 -5.09 2.25 -17.84
N PHE A 107 -4.24 1.46 -17.17
CA PHE A 107 -2.83 1.77 -16.94
C PHE A 107 -1.90 1.13 -17.99
N ASN A 108 -2.43 0.49 -19.02
CA ASN A 108 -1.69 -0.28 -20.03
C ASN A 108 -0.80 -1.35 -19.39
N LEU A 109 -1.33 -2.08 -18.41
CA LEU A 109 -0.64 -3.17 -17.73
C LEU A 109 -1.15 -4.53 -18.23
N PRO A 110 -0.29 -5.56 -18.29
CA PRO A 110 -0.70 -6.93 -18.57
C PRO A 110 -1.77 -7.42 -17.58
N GLU A 111 -2.82 -8.08 -18.10
CA GLU A 111 -3.92 -8.59 -17.27
C GLU A 111 -3.46 -9.69 -16.30
N GLU A 112 -2.42 -10.43 -16.66
CA GLU A 112 -1.82 -11.48 -15.84
C GLU A 112 -1.41 -10.99 -14.46
N LEU A 113 -1.00 -9.73 -14.34
CA LEU A 113 -0.64 -9.12 -13.05
C LEU A 113 -1.82 -9.06 -12.07
N SER A 114 -3.07 -9.21 -12.56
CA SER A 114 -4.27 -9.31 -11.71
C SER A 114 -4.26 -10.54 -10.79
N VAL A 115 -3.36 -11.49 -11.04
CA VAL A 115 -3.19 -12.70 -10.22
C VAL A 115 -2.39 -12.45 -8.94
N LEU A 116 -1.60 -11.37 -8.85
CA LEU A 116 -0.77 -11.07 -7.67
C LEU A 116 -1.50 -11.13 -6.32
N PRO A 117 -2.76 -10.69 -6.16
CA PRO A 117 -3.48 -10.84 -4.90
C PRO A 117 -3.67 -12.28 -4.42
N HIS A 118 -3.58 -13.29 -5.31
CA HIS A 118 -3.59 -14.70 -4.89
C HIS A 118 -2.32 -15.03 -4.09
N VAL A 119 -1.17 -14.53 -4.54
CA VAL A 119 0.13 -14.72 -3.86
C VAL A 119 0.17 -13.91 -2.56
N GLU A 120 -0.28 -12.66 -2.59
CA GLU A 120 -0.17 -11.73 -1.46
C GLU A 120 -1.11 -12.06 -0.30
N SER A 121 -2.38 -12.41 -0.59
CA SER A 121 -3.39 -12.58 0.44
C SER A 121 -4.44 -13.64 0.14
N SER A 122 -4.40 -14.31 -1.01
CA SER A 122 -5.51 -15.10 -1.55
C SER A 122 -6.83 -14.30 -1.56
N PHE A 123 -6.78 -13.03 -2.00
CA PHE A 123 -7.92 -12.10 -2.05
C PHE A 123 -8.61 -11.85 -0.71
N GLN A 124 -7.92 -11.98 0.41
CA GLN A 124 -8.49 -11.76 1.73
C GLN A 124 -8.42 -10.26 2.10
N ILE A 125 -9.56 -9.56 2.07
CA ILE A 125 -9.67 -8.11 2.35
C ILE A 125 -9.15 -7.77 3.75
N GLY A 126 -9.45 -8.61 4.73
CA GLY A 126 -9.04 -8.43 6.12
C GLY A 126 -7.59 -8.81 6.41
N ALA A 127 -6.82 -9.27 5.40
CA ALA A 127 -5.46 -9.70 5.60
C ALA A 127 -4.58 -8.60 6.19
N TYR A 128 -3.83 -8.99 7.24
CA TYR A 128 -2.89 -8.10 7.91
C TYR A 128 -1.64 -8.90 8.28
N SER A 129 -0.47 -8.53 7.75
CA SER A 129 0.77 -9.23 8.04
C SER A 129 1.40 -8.76 9.36
N SER A 130 2.32 -9.56 9.90
CA SER A 130 3.12 -9.16 11.08
C SER A 130 3.96 -7.90 10.82
N ALA A 131 4.34 -7.65 9.57
CA ALA A 131 5.05 -6.44 9.14
C ALA A 131 4.12 -5.22 8.91
N GLY A 132 2.80 -5.39 9.14
CA GLY A 132 1.81 -4.31 8.99
C GLY A 132 1.38 -4.05 7.55
N ALA A 133 1.62 -4.97 6.62
CA ALA A 133 1.02 -4.95 5.30
C ALA A 133 -0.48 -5.29 5.38
N ALA A 134 -1.34 -4.72 4.52
CA ALA A 134 -2.78 -4.83 4.65
C ALA A 134 -3.50 -4.93 3.31
N GLY A 135 -4.67 -5.60 3.33
CA GLY A 135 -5.60 -5.75 2.21
C GLY A 135 -5.17 -6.80 1.19
N ILE A 136 -5.92 -6.89 0.09
CA ILE A 136 -5.66 -7.92 -0.94
C ILE A 136 -4.28 -7.78 -1.60
N TRP A 137 -3.77 -6.55 -1.69
CA TRP A 137 -2.49 -6.19 -2.31
C TRP A 137 -1.32 -6.11 -1.34
N GLN A 138 -1.52 -6.36 -0.05
CA GLN A 138 -0.50 -6.36 1.00
C GLN A 138 0.44 -5.15 1.00
N PHE A 139 -0.08 -3.97 0.74
CA PHE A 139 0.71 -2.75 0.88
C PHE A 139 1.20 -2.56 2.30
N THR A 140 2.49 -2.32 2.49
CA THR A 140 3.01 -1.80 3.76
C THR A 140 2.48 -0.38 3.99
N ARG A 141 2.51 0.09 5.24
CA ARG A 141 2.05 1.46 5.55
C ARG A 141 2.87 2.53 4.82
N GLY A 142 4.18 2.33 4.71
CA GLY A 142 5.09 3.26 4.01
C GLY A 142 4.78 3.34 2.52
N THR A 143 4.75 2.19 1.84
CA THR A 143 4.47 2.11 0.40
C THR A 143 3.04 2.58 0.09
N GLY A 144 2.04 2.19 0.90
CA GLY A 144 0.65 2.59 0.70
C GLY A 144 0.44 4.10 0.73
N ARG A 145 1.12 4.83 1.62
CA ARG A 145 1.04 6.29 1.70
C ARG A 145 1.52 7.05 0.46
N LEU A 146 2.28 6.39 -0.41
CA LEU A 146 2.72 6.99 -1.67
C LEU A 146 1.59 7.05 -2.71
N PHE A 147 0.55 6.20 -2.56
CA PHE A 147 -0.46 6.00 -3.58
C PHE A 147 -1.89 6.18 -3.09
N MET A 148 -2.13 6.10 -1.78
CA MET A 148 -3.46 6.11 -1.20
C MET A 148 -3.47 6.64 0.23
N ARG A 149 -4.65 6.92 0.77
CA ARG A 149 -4.84 7.39 2.14
C ARG A 149 -4.62 6.26 3.15
N VAL A 150 -3.64 6.43 4.04
CA VAL A 150 -3.35 5.51 5.14
C VAL A 150 -3.28 6.31 6.44
N GLY A 151 -4.43 6.52 7.05
CA GLY A 151 -4.62 7.36 8.23
C GLY A 151 -5.15 6.63 9.46
N TYR A 152 -5.54 7.41 10.46
CA TYR A 152 -6.17 6.93 11.68
C TYR A 152 -7.66 6.61 11.47
N ASP A 153 -8.33 7.38 10.62
CA ASP A 153 -9.74 7.30 10.28
C ASP A 153 -10.02 6.39 9.07
N VAL A 154 -9.16 6.44 8.05
CA VAL A 154 -9.28 5.67 6.81
C VAL A 154 -7.96 4.97 6.48
N ASP A 155 -8.05 3.74 5.99
CA ASP A 155 -6.92 2.95 5.49
C ASP A 155 -7.33 2.28 4.16
N GLU A 156 -7.06 2.97 3.05
CA GLU A 156 -7.47 2.55 1.70
C GLU A 156 -6.71 1.31 1.19
N ARG A 157 -5.66 0.87 1.88
CA ARG A 157 -5.03 -0.43 1.59
C ARG A 157 -6.01 -1.60 1.76
N ARG A 158 -7.06 -1.41 2.56
CA ARG A 158 -8.12 -2.37 2.82
C ARG A 158 -9.29 -2.28 1.83
N ASP A 159 -9.32 -1.24 1.01
CA ASP A 159 -10.27 -1.12 -0.08
C ASP A 159 -9.68 -1.81 -1.33
N PRO A 160 -10.31 -2.90 -1.84
CA PRO A 160 -9.76 -3.65 -2.97
C PRO A 160 -9.55 -2.79 -4.22
N ILE A 161 -10.44 -1.84 -4.47
CA ILE A 161 -10.42 -1.02 -5.68
C ILE A 161 -9.38 0.10 -5.56
N MET A 162 -9.39 0.85 -4.44
CA MET A 162 -8.39 1.89 -4.20
C MET A 162 -6.98 1.31 -4.13
N ALA A 163 -6.82 0.15 -3.48
CA ALA A 163 -5.54 -0.55 -3.43
C ALA A 163 -5.10 -1.05 -4.82
N THR A 164 -6.03 -1.41 -5.72
CA THR A 164 -5.72 -1.79 -7.10
C THR A 164 -5.15 -0.61 -7.89
N TYR A 165 -5.72 0.59 -7.76
CA TYR A 165 -5.12 1.81 -8.35
C TYR A 165 -3.70 2.04 -7.84
N GLY A 166 -3.46 1.83 -6.55
CA GLY A 166 -2.12 1.90 -5.95
C GLY A 166 -1.17 0.86 -6.53
N ALA A 167 -1.63 -0.40 -6.67
CA ALA A 167 -0.84 -1.50 -7.23
C ALA A 167 -0.49 -1.27 -8.69
N ALA A 168 -1.45 -0.80 -9.51
CA ALA A 168 -1.21 -0.45 -10.90
C ALA A 168 -0.11 0.61 -11.05
N LYS A 169 -0.19 1.69 -10.26
CA LYS A 169 0.86 2.74 -10.25
C LYS A 169 2.22 2.21 -9.81
N LEU A 170 2.26 1.35 -8.79
CA LEU A 170 3.51 0.76 -8.29
C LEU A 170 4.14 -0.18 -9.33
N LEU A 171 3.35 -1.07 -9.94
CA LEU A 171 3.81 -2.01 -10.95
C LEU A 171 4.31 -1.29 -12.21
N LYS A 172 3.54 -0.31 -12.69
CA LYS A 172 3.97 0.56 -13.80
C LYS A 172 5.32 1.22 -13.52
N LYS A 173 5.47 1.86 -12.36
CA LYS A 173 6.72 2.49 -11.92
C LYS A 173 7.88 1.49 -11.79
N ASN A 174 7.59 0.27 -11.30
CA ASN A 174 8.60 -0.78 -11.22
C ASN A 174 9.07 -1.16 -12.63
N PHE A 175 8.14 -1.43 -13.54
CA PHE A 175 8.46 -1.80 -14.92
C PHE A 175 9.25 -0.70 -15.64
N GLU A 176 8.79 0.54 -15.62
CA GLU A 176 9.51 1.70 -16.19
C GLU A 176 10.94 1.83 -15.66
N SER A 177 11.17 1.40 -14.41
CA SER A 177 12.49 1.50 -13.78
C SER A 177 13.43 0.34 -14.11
N VAL A 178 12.91 -0.88 -14.31
CA VAL A 178 13.76 -2.08 -14.52
C VAL A 178 13.58 -2.71 -15.90
N GLN A 179 12.61 -2.25 -16.71
CA GLN A 179 12.35 -2.69 -18.09
C GLN A 179 12.33 -4.22 -18.26
N SER A 180 11.70 -4.91 -17.30
CA SER A 180 11.55 -6.36 -17.26
C SER A 180 10.43 -6.73 -16.28
N TRP A 181 9.41 -7.46 -16.75
CA TRP A 181 8.30 -7.88 -15.90
C TRP A 181 8.74 -8.83 -14.77
N PRO A 182 9.60 -9.85 -15.00
CA PRO A 182 10.13 -10.66 -13.91
C PRO A 182 10.77 -9.83 -12.79
N LEU A 183 11.55 -8.81 -13.15
CA LEU A 183 12.17 -7.90 -12.20
C LEU A 183 11.16 -6.94 -11.55
N ALA A 184 10.19 -6.43 -12.31
CA ALA A 184 9.15 -5.53 -11.79
C ALA A 184 8.23 -6.22 -10.78
N ILE A 185 7.86 -7.48 -11.05
CA ILE A 185 7.10 -8.33 -10.13
C ILE A 185 7.93 -8.64 -8.88
N THR A 186 9.18 -9.05 -9.04
CA THR A 186 10.08 -9.29 -7.91
C THR A 186 10.30 -8.01 -7.08
N ALA A 187 10.35 -6.83 -7.72
CA ALA A 187 10.46 -5.54 -7.06
C ALA A 187 9.23 -5.18 -6.21
N TYR A 188 8.06 -5.72 -6.51
CA TYR A 188 6.86 -5.53 -5.70
C TYR A 188 7.07 -6.06 -4.28
N ASN A 189 7.67 -7.23 -4.14
CA ASN A 189 7.99 -7.85 -2.85
C ASN A 189 9.31 -7.32 -2.25
N HIS A 190 10.41 -7.34 -3.03
CA HIS A 190 11.75 -7.00 -2.55
C HIS A 190 11.99 -5.49 -2.41
N GLY A 191 11.26 -4.71 -3.16
CA GLY A 191 11.44 -3.26 -3.29
C GLY A 191 12.33 -2.86 -4.49
N LEU A 192 11.87 -1.81 -5.17
CA LEU A 192 12.44 -1.32 -6.43
C LEU A 192 13.95 -1.04 -6.35
N GLN A 193 14.42 -0.41 -5.28
CA GLN A 193 15.84 -0.07 -5.15
C GLN A 193 16.75 -1.30 -5.06
N GLY A 194 16.26 -2.38 -4.43
CA GLY A 194 16.96 -3.66 -4.37
C GLY A 194 17.10 -4.26 -5.78
N MET A 195 16.01 -4.28 -6.53
CA MET A 195 16.03 -4.82 -7.91
C MET A 195 16.81 -3.97 -8.89
N LYS A 196 16.83 -2.64 -8.74
CA LYS A 196 17.73 -1.77 -9.52
C LYS A 196 19.21 -2.13 -9.29
N ARG A 197 19.62 -2.40 -8.04
CA ARG A 197 21.00 -2.86 -7.75
C ARG A 197 21.28 -4.23 -8.34
N ALA A 198 20.34 -5.16 -8.23
CA ALA A 198 20.47 -6.49 -8.82
C ALA A 198 20.61 -6.43 -10.33
N ARG A 199 19.74 -5.64 -11.01
CA ARG A 199 19.81 -5.40 -12.46
C ARG A 199 21.14 -4.79 -12.88
N LYS A 200 21.65 -3.79 -12.17
CA LYS A 200 22.95 -3.18 -12.48
C LYS A 200 24.07 -4.22 -12.47
N LYS A 201 24.02 -5.20 -11.53
CA LYS A 201 25.07 -6.20 -11.37
C LYS A 201 24.93 -7.42 -12.29
N TYR A 202 23.69 -7.84 -12.60
CA TYR A 202 23.42 -9.12 -13.26
C TYR A 202 22.54 -9.01 -14.51
N GLY A 203 22.24 -7.80 -14.98
CA GLY A 203 21.36 -7.57 -16.14
C GLY A 203 19.89 -7.84 -15.82
N ARG A 204 19.12 -8.18 -16.86
CA ARG A 204 17.68 -8.44 -16.78
C ARG A 204 17.34 -9.92 -16.51
N ASP A 205 18.32 -10.78 -16.44
CA ASP A 205 18.15 -12.21 -16.22
C ASP A 205 17.74 -12.50 -14.78
N ILE A 206 16.47 -12.87 -14.59
CA ILE A 206 15.89 -13.17 -13.27
C ILE A 206 16.52 -14.43 -12.65
N VAL A 207 16.87 -15.44 -13.46
CA VAL A 207 17.48 -16.70 -12.98
C VAL A 207 18.87 -16.42 -12.42
N LYS A 208 19.67 -15.64 -13.13
CA LYS A 208 20.99 -15.19 -12.70
C LYS A 208 20.89 -14.34 -11.42
N ILE A 209 19.88 -13.49 -11.31
CA ILE A 209 19.65 -12.68 -10.11
C ILE A 209 19.25 -13.59 -8.92
N ILE A 210 18.32 -14.50 -9.07
CA ILE A 210 17.89 -15.42 -8.02
C ILE A 210 19.08 -16.28 -7.54
N SER A 211 19.88 -16.77 -8.46
CA SER A 211 21.03 -17.64 -8.14
C SER A 211 22.21 -16.90 -7.51
N LYS A 212 22.54 -15.69 -7.97
CA LYS A 212 23.79 -14.97 -7.65
C LYS A 212 23.62 -13.72 -6.78
N TYR A 213 22.47 -13.00 -6.86
CA TYR A 213 22.29 -11.79 -6.08
C TYR A 213 22.10 -12.10 -4.59
N ARG A 214 22.89 -11.47 -3.75
CA ARG A 214 22.84 -11.61 -2.28
C ARG A 214 22.68 -10.23 -1.66
N SER A 215 21.69 -10.09 -0.79
CA SER A 215 21.53 -8.94 0.09
C SER A 215 20.77 -9.36 1.35
N ARG A 216 20.90 -8.60 2.41
CA ARG A 216 20.24 -8.89 3.71
C ARG A 216 18.73 -9.08 3.56
N THR A 217 18.09 -8.39 2.63
CA THR A 217 16.63 -8.39 2.42
C THR A 217 16.17 -9.26 1.25
N PHE A 218 17.10 -9.76 0.40
CA PHE A 218 16.78 -10.65 -0.71
C PHE A 218 16.87 -12.11 -0.26
N GLY A 219 15.95 -12.49 0.64
CA GLY A 219 15.84 -13.83 1.19
C GLY A 219 14.86 -14.73 0.40
N PHE A 220 14.51 -15.86 1.00
CA PHE A 220 13.66 -16.90 0.39
C PHE A 220 12.39 -16.35 -0.25
N ALA A 221 11.60 -15.53 0.45
CA ALA A 221 10.35 -14.99 -0.09
C ALA A 221 10.57 -14.18 -1.37
N SER A 222 11.58 -13.29 -1.39
CA SER A 222 11.85 -12.46 -2.57
C SER A 222 12.46 -13.26 -3.73
N GLN A 223 13.25 -14.28 -3.44
CA GLN A 223 13.84 -15.18 -4.45
C GLN A 223 12.78 -16.02 -5.17
N ASN A 224 11.72 -16.40 -4.47
CA ASN A 224 10.66 -17.27 -4.99
C ASN A 224 9.41 -16.50 -5.46
N PHE A 225 9.34 -15.18 -5.24
CA PHE A 225 8.12 -14.41 -5.49
C PHE A 225 7.66 -14.45 -6.95
N TYR A 226 8.60 -14.40 -7.90
CA TYR A 226 8.26 -14.51 -9.31
C TYR A 226 7.78 -15.91 -9.68
N SER A 227 8.41 -16.97 -9.16
CA SER A 227 7.97 -18.35 -9.35
C SER A 227 6.61 -18.61 -8.70
N GLU A 228 6.34 -18.05 -7.52
CA GLU A 228 5.03 -18.10 -6.87
C GLU A 228 3.96 -17.41 -7.71
N PHE A 229 4.29 -16.28 -8.34
CA PHE A 229 3.39 -15.60 -9.27
C PHE A 229 3.09 -16.46 -10.50
N LEU A 230 4.11 -17.07 -11.12
CA LEU A 230 3.91 -17.95 -12.28
C LEU A 230 3.07 -19.18 -11.94
N ALA A 231 3.32 -19.79 -10.79
CA ALA A 231 2.53 -20.93 -10.30
C ALA A 231 1.07 -20.52 -10.07
N ALA A 232 0.83 -19.36 -9.43
CA ALA A 232 -0.52 -18.85 -9.23
C ALA A 232 -1.23 -18.55 -10.57
N LEU A 233 -0.52 -17.95 -11.52
CA LEU A 233 -1.03 -17.68 -12.87
C LEU A 233 -1.44 -18.98 -13.60
N HIS A 234 -0.57 -20.00 -13.54
CA HIS A 234 -0.84 -21.31 -14.13
C HIS A 234 -2.10 -21.96 -13.51
N ILE A 235 -2.19 -21.95 -12.18
CA ILE A 235 -3.35 -22.53 -11.48
C ILE A 235 -4.64 -21.76 -11.83
N VAL A 236 -4.61 -20.43 -11.86
CA VAL A 236 -5.79 -19.62 -12.20
C VAL A 236 -6.23 -19.84 -13.64
N LYS A 237 -5.28 -19.96 -14.59
CA LYS A 237 -5.61 -20.28 -15.99
C LYS A 237 -6.21 -21.70 -16.17
N ASN A 238 -5.82 -22.62 -15.30
CA ASN A 238 -6.25 -24.04 -15.34
C ASN A 238 -7.12 -24.40 -14.12
N GLN A 239 -7.89 -23.44 -13.58
CA GLN A 239 -8.57 -23.58 -12.29
C GLN A 239 -9.51 -24.80 -12.22
N ASN A 240 -10.21 -25.14 -13.31
CA ASN A 240 -11.13 -26.29 -13.37
C ASN A 240 -10.39 -27.63 -13.22
N LYS A 241 -9.14 -27.74 -13.73
CA LYS A 241 -8.29 -28.91 -13.56
C LYS A 241 -7.89 -29.12 -12.10
N TYR A 242 -7.54 -28.02 -11.39
CA TYR A 242 -7.03 -28.08 -10.02
C TYR A 242 -8.14 -28.08 -8.96
N PHE A 243 -9.28 -27.46 -9.28
CA PHE A 243 -10.40 -27.28 -8.37
C PHE A 243 -11.72 -27.55 -9.12
N PRO A 244 -12.07 -28.81 -9.34
CA PRO A 244 -13.40 -29.14 -9.84
C PRO A 244 -14.46 -28.62 -8.84
N ASN A 245 -15.60 -28.20 -9.32
CA ASN A 245 -16.73 -27.68 -8.54
C ASN A 245 -16.42 -26.33 -7.84
N LEU A 246 -15.63 -25.48 -8.47
CA LEU A 246 -15.31 -24.15 -7.96
C LEU A 246 -16.50 -23.19 -8.12
N VAL A 247 -16.91 -22.54 -7.03
CA VAL A 247 -18.00 -21.55 -7.04
C VAL A 247 -17.42 -20.14 -6.99
N ILE A 248 -17.36 -19.48 -8.14
CA ILE A 248 -16.84 -18.10 -8.23
C ILE A 248 -17.89 -17.11 -7.72
N LYS A 249 -17.51 -16.31 -6.74
CA LYS A 249 -18.39 -15.28 -6.15
C LYS A 249 -18.67 -14.16 -7.16
N LYS A 250 -19.94 -13.82 -7.33
CA LYS A 250 -20.38 -12.74 -8.23
C LYS A 250 -20.09 -11.37 -7.59
N PRO A 251 -19.71 -10.33 -8.38
CA PRO A 251 -19.54 -8.98 -7.89
C PRO A 251 -20.81 -8.45 -7.22
N ILE A 252 -20.66 -7.78 -6.09
CA ILE A 252 -21.75 -7.03 -5.46
C ILE A 252 -21.87 -5.69 -6.17
N GLN A 253 -23.01 -5.45 -6.78
CA GLN A 253 -23.29 -4.15 -7.38
C GLN A 253 -23.40 -3.09 -6.29
N THR A 254 -22.62 -2.02 -6.42
CA THR A 254 -22.57 -0.93 -5.47
C THR A 254 -22.78 0.40 -6.16
N VAL A 255 -23.48 1.31 -5.50
CA VAL A 255 -23.47 2.72 -5.81
C VAL A 255 -22.36 3.39 -5.02
N VAL A 256 -21.72 4.38 -5.61
CA VAL A 256 -20.61 5.11 -5.00
C VAL A 256 -20.91 6.60 -4.99
N PHE A 257 -20.53 7.28 -3.90
CA PHE A 257 -20.72 8.71 -3.75
C PHE A 257 -19.56 9.33 -2.98
N SER A 258 -18.94 10.35 -3.55
CA SER A 258 -17.90 11.11 -2.85
C SER A 258 -18.53 12.09 -1.88
N LEU A 259 -18.34 11.91 -0.59
CA LEU A 259 -18.93 12.75 0.44
C LEU A 259 -18.37 14.18 0.40
N PRO A 260 -19.19 15.21 0.16
CA PRO A 260 -18.71 16.61 0.13
C PRO A 260 -18.32 17.15 1.50
N ASP A 261 -18.79 16.52 2.59
CA ASP A 261 -18.58 16.95 3.97
C ASP A 261 -18.14 15.81 4.87
N TYR A 262 -17.67 16.16 6.08
CA TYR A 262 -17.53 15.18 7.15
C TYR A 262 -18.91 14.89 7.76
N ILE A 263 -19.29 13.63 7.83
CA ILE A 263 -20.55 13.20 8.49
C ILE A 263 -20.26 12.18 9.60
N HIS A 264 -21.11 12.18 10.64
CA HIS A 264 -20.99 11.21 11.70
C HIS A 264 -21.51 9.84 11.22
N ILE A 265 -20.95 8.73 11.76
CA ILE A 265 -21.39 7.39 11.38
C ILE A 265 -22.91 7.18 11.61
N ARG A 266 -23.46 7.69 12.73
CA ARG A 266 -24.90 7.63 13.00
C ARG A 266 -25.72 8.37 11.95
N THR A 267 -25.23 9.52 11.45
CA THR A 267 -25.86 10.24 10.33
C THR A 267 -25.89 9.39 9.07
N ALA A 268 -24.77 8.72 8.74
CA ALA A 268 -24.73 7.81 7.60
C ALA A 268 -25.68 6.62 7.79
N MET A 269 -25.74 6.02 8.98
CA MET A 269 -26.67 4.92 9.30
C MET A 269 -28.12 5.35 9.06
N ASN A 270 -28.53 6.49 9.60
CA ASN A 270 -29.93 6.95 9.54
C ASN A 270 -30.35 7.37 8.13
N TYR A 271 -29.51 8.14 7.41
CA TYR A 271 -29.89 8.68 6.11
C TYR A 271 -29.64 7.72 4.95
N PHE A 272 -28.65 6.84 5.08
CA PHE A 272 -28.37 5.81 4.08
C PHE A 272 -29.06 4.49 4.38
N ASP A 273 -29.79 4.39 5.49
CA ASP A 273 -30.54 3.19 5.91
C ASP A 273 -29.63 1.95 5.91
N MET A 274 -28.51 2.05 6.60
CA MET A 274 -27.53 0.99 6.72
C MET A 274 -27.10 0.79 8.17
N SER A 275 -27.00 -0.46 8.59
CA SER A 275 -26.37 -0.78 9.88
C SER A 275 -24.88 -0.44 9.86
N ARG A 276 -24.27 -0.37 11.04
CA ARG A 276 -22.81 -0.15 11.16
C ARG A 276 -22.02 -1.25 10.47
N GLU A 277 -22.49 -2.47 10.58
CA GLU A 277 -21.89 -3.68 10.02
C GLU A 277 -21.97 -3.66 8.48
N GLU A 278 -23.11 -3.26 7.93
CA GLU A 278 -23.28 -3.08 6.48
C GLU A 278 -22.36 -1.98 5.95
N ILE A 279 -22.28 -0.85 6.65
CA ILE A 279 -21.34 0.24 6.29
C ILE A 279 -19.91 -0.27 6.35
N ALA A 280 -19.51 -0.99 7.40
CA ALA A 280 -18.17 -1.51 7.54
C ALA A 280 -17.81 -2.56 6.46
N LYS A 281 -18.79 -3.39 6.07
CA LYS A 281 -18.63 -4.40 5.02
C LYS A 281 -18.51 -3.76 3.64
N ALA A 282 -19.34 -2.77 3.34
CA ALA A 282 -19.30 -2.05 2.06
C ALA A 282 -18.08 -1.10 1.97
N ASN A 283 -17.59 -0.59 3.10
CA ASN A 283 -16.51 0.40 3.18
C ASN A 283 -15.37 -0.11 4.06
N PRO A 284 -14.63 -1.15 3.65
CA PRO A 284 -13.63 -1.81 4.48
C PRO A 284 -12.44 -0.91 4.85
N SER A 285 -12.24 0.19 4.15
CA SER A 285 -11.23 1.20 4.44
C SER A 285 -11.57 2.08 5.66
N LEU A 286 -12.84 2.17 6.08
CA LEU A 286 -13.22 2.85 7.31
C LEU A 286 -12.66 2.10 8.52
N ARG A 287 -12.01 2.84 9.41
CA ARG A 287 -11.39 2.24 10.60
C ARG A 287 -12.29 2.36 11.82
N ARG A 288 -11.99 1.52 12.84
CA ARG A 288 -12.75 1.50 14.11
C ARG A 288 -13.07 2.89 14.68
N PRO A 289 -12.15 3.90 14.69
CA PRO A 289 -12.47 5.22 15.21
C PRO A 289 -13.63 5.91 14.49
N VAL A 290 -13.83 5.65 13.19
CA VAL A 290 -14.99 6.16 12.44
C VAL A 290 -16.23 5.34 12.75
N LEU A 291 -16.12 4.01 12.71
CA LEU A 291 -17.23 3.09 12.97
C LEU A 291 -17.77 3.22 14.39
N ASN A 292 -16.92 3.56 15.36
CA ASN A 292 -17.32 3.81 16.76
C ASN A 292 -17.79 5.27 17.02
N GLY A 293 -17.76 6.15 16.01
CA GLY A 293 -18.19 7.54 16.17
C GLY A 293 -17.17 8.48 16.81
N GLU A 294 -15.95 8.02 17.12
CA GLU A 294 -14.85 8.85 17.62
C GLU A 294 -14.34 9.84 16.57
N LYS A 295 -14.53 9.48 15.32
CA LYS A 295 -14.21 10.26 14.13
C LYS A 295 -15.40 10.29 13.18
N ARG A 296 -15.47 11.32 12.35
CA ARG A 296 -16.44 11.42 11.26
C ARG A 296 -15.94 10.65 10.04
N ILE A 297 -16.84 10.16 9.19
CA ILE A 297 -16.52 9.74 7.83
C ILE A 297 -15.97 10.99 7.13
N PRO A 298 -14.78 10.93 6.51
CA PRO A 298 -14.13 12.15 6.05
C PRO A 298 -14.75 12.74 4.79
N LYS A 299 -14.62 14.04 4.64
CA LYS A 299 -14.83 14.74 3.37
C LYS A 299 -13.94 14.12 2.28
N GLY A 300 -14.49 13.93 1.08
CA GLY A 300 -13.82 13.30 -0.07
C GLY A 300 -13.72 11.78 0.04
N PHE A 301 -14.33 11.16 1.04
CA PHE A 301 -14.40 9.71 1.13
C PHE A 301 -15.40 9.17 0.10
N VAL A 302 -14.98 8.20 -0.71
CA VAL A 302 -15.85 7.50 -1.68
C VAL A 302 -16.64 6.46 -0.91
N PHE A 303 -17.85 6.85 -0.49
CA PHE A 303 -18.76 5.99 0.25
C PHE A 303 -19.43 5.01 -0.71
N GLN A 304 -19.51 3.74 -0.32
CA GLN A 304 -20.10 2.66 -1.08
C GLN A 304 -21.31 2.09 -0.36
N ALA A 305 -22.38 1.81 -1.11
CA ALA A 305 -23.54 1.08 -0.61
C ALA A 305 -24.03 0.06 -1.66
N PRO A 306 -24.56 -1.11 -1.25
CA PRO A 306 -25.16 -2.07 -2.17
C PRO A 306 -26.37 -1.47 -2.90
N VAL A 307 -26.45 -1.64 -4.22
CA VAL A 307 -27.58 -1.12 -5.07
C VAL A 307 -28.93 -1.57 -4.53
N ARG A 308 -29.05 -2.83 -4.09
CA ARG A 308 -30.30 -3.37 -3.51
C ARG A 308 -30.83 -2.59 -2.31
N LYS A 309 -29.95 -1.88 -1.59
CA LYS A 309 -30.32 -1.07 -0.42
C LYS A 309 -30.60 0.38 -0.79
N ILE A 310 -29.79 0.93 -1.73
CA ILE A 310 -29.81 2.37 -2.02
C ILE A 310 -29.55 2.58 -3.50
N ASN A 311 -30.57 3.04 -4.22
CA ASN A 311 -30.44 3.38 -5.64
C ASN A 311 -29.83 4.77 -5.85
N ASP A 312 -30.04 5.70 -4.90
CA ASP A 312 -29.55 7.06 -5.00
C ASP A 312 -28.98 7.60 -3.68
N LEU A 313 -27.66 7.50 -3.54
CA LEU A 313 -26.93 8.07 -2.40
C LEU A 313 -26.91 9.61 -2.42
N VAL A 314 -27.01 10.23 -3.59
CA VAL A 314 -26.94 11.70 -3.75
C VAL A 314 -28.20 12.34 -3.15
N SER A 315 -29.37 11.83 -3.50
CA SER A 315 -30.66 12.30 -2.97
C SER A 315 -30.71 12.10 -1.45
N ARG A 316 -30.35 10.92 -0.97
CA ARG A 316 -30.32 10.64 0.48
C ARG A 316 -29.33 11.53 1.23
N TYR A 317 -28.18 11.83 0.64
CA TYR A 317 -27.24 12.79 1.19
C TYR A 317 -27.83 14.21 1.21
N GLY A 318 -28.59 14.60 0.18
CA GLY A 318 -29.31 15.88 0.10
C GLY A 318 -30.20 16.13 1.32
N ARG A 319 -30.91 15.11 1.79
CA ARG A 319 -31.82 15.15 2.95
C ARG A 319 -31.08 15.34 4.30
N ILE A 320 -29.77 15.13 4.38
CA ILE A 320 -29.01 15.37 5.61
C ILE A 320 -29.04 16.87 5.93
N PRO A 321 -29.51 17.30 7.12
CA PRO A 321 -29.58 18.70 7.48
C PRO A 321 -28.19 19.33 7.61
N LYS A 322 -28.09 20.64 7.33
CA LYS A 322 -26.82 21.40 7.38
C LYS A 322 -26.07 21.23 8.71
N LYS A 323 -26.79 21.17 9.87
CA LYS A 323 -26.23 20.95 11.21
C LYS A 323 -25.53 19.60 11.39
N ALA A 324 -25.81 18.60 10.56
CA ALA A 324 -25.18 17.26 10.59
C ALA A 324 -24.07 17.10 9.54
N LYS A 325 -23.78 18.13 8.76
CA LYS A 325 -22.68 18.25 7.79
C LYS A 325 -21.58 19.13 8.38
N PHE A 326 -20.34 18.64 8.41
CA PHE A 326 -19.25 19.33 9.10
C PHE A 326 -18.08 19.63 8.17
N LYS A 327 -17.43 20.77 8.37
CA LYS A 327 -16.24 21.18 7.62
C LYS A 327 -14.94 20.57 8.17
N LYS A 328 -14.93 20.08 9.42
CA LYS A 328 -13.72 19.63 10.12
C LYS A 328 -13.93 18.28 10.81
N GLN A 329 -12.83 17.52 10.99
CA GLN A 329 -12.82 16.25 11.73
C GLN A 329 -12.87 16.49 13.24
N ILE A 330 -13.47 15.54 13.98
CA ILE A 330 -13.43 15.53 15.46
C ILE A 330 -11.96 15.38 15.92
N ARG A 331 -11.51 16.22 16.85
CA ARG A 331 -10.24 16.02 17.55
C ARG A 331 -10.36 14.87 18.55
N SER A 332 -9.43 13.93 18.51
CA SER A 332 -9.34 12.90 19.56
C SER A 332 -8.74 13.50 20.81
N LYS A 333 -9.38 13.25 21.96
CA LYS A 333 -8.85 13.62 23.28
C LYS A 333 -7.86 12.58 23.82
N TRP A 334 -8.06 11.31 23.47
CA TRP A 334 -7.27 10.15 23.90
C TRP A 334 -6.87 9.31 22.70
N TYR A 335 -5.75 8.62 22.82
CA TYR A 335 -5.25 7.72 21.80
C TYR A 335 -4.68 6.46 22.44
N THR A 336 -5.14 5.29 22.02
CA THR A 336 -4.55 4.01 22.39
C THR A 336 -3.39 3.69 21.46
N VAL A 337 -2.20 3.54 22.03
CA VAL A 337 -0.96 3.19 21.32
C VAL A 337 -1.11 1.82 20.66
N ARG A 338 -0.71 1.71 19.41
CA ARG A 338 -0.81 0.49 18.60
C ARG A 338 0.56 -0.04 18.23
N ARG A 339 0.64 -1.29 17.83
CA ARG A 339 1.88 -1.91 17.35
C ARG A 339 2.45 -1.10 16.17
N GLY A 340 3.72 -0.74 16.27
CA GLY A 340 4.43 0.09 15.29
C GLY A 340 4.23 1.60 15.44
N ASP A 341 3.52 2.06 16.48
CA ASP A 341 3.47 3.48 16.80
C ASP A 341 4.77 3.96 17.47
N THR A 342 5.11 5.21 17.16
CA THR A 342 6.17 5.97 17.84
C THR A 342 5.60 7.30 18.31
N LEU A 343 6.18 7.91 19.33
CA LEU A 343 5.75 9.23 19.80
C LEU A 343 5.79 10.28 18.68
N SER A 344 6.81 10.24 17.82
CA SER A 344 6.90 11.15 16.66
C SER A 344 5.80 10.90 15.63
N GLY A 345 5.49 9.64 15.35
CA GLY A 345 4.40 9.28 14.46
C GLY A 345 3.03 9.69 15.00
N ILE A 346 2.81 9.53 16.31
CA ILE A 346 1.59 9.97 16.99
C ILE A 346 1.50 11.49 17.00
N ALA A 347 2.59 12.20 17.35
CA ALA A 347 2.65 13.66 17.36
C ALA A 347 2.31 14.24 15.97
N SER A 348 2.93 13.73 14.92
CA SER A 348 2.63 14.11 13.52
C SER A 348 1.17 13.84 13.15
N ARG A 349 0.63 12.67 13.50
CA ARG A 349 -0.76 12.27 13.22
C ARG A 349 -1.79 13.20 13.86
N PHE A 350 -1.53 13.62 15.08
CA PHE A 350 -2.46 14.45 15.86
C PHE A 350 -2.08 15.93 15.87
N ARG A 351 -1.13 16.33 15.02
CA ARG A 351 -0.68 17.73 14.86
C ARG A 351 -0.27 18.37 16.19
N THR A 352 0.53 17.62 16.94
CA THR A 352 1.14 18.06 18.20
C THR A 352 2.65 17.81 18.17
N THR A 353 3.35 18.11 19.23
CA THR A 353 4.79 17.84 19.35
C THR A 353 5.05 16.64 20.27
N VAL A 354 6.18 15.96 20.07
CA VAL A 354 6.63 14.88 20.97
C VAL A 354 6.75 15.41 22.41
N THR A 355 7.28 16.61 22.58
CA THR A 355 7.40 17.27 23.89
C THR A 355 6.04 17.45 24.54
N SER A 356 5.04 17.95 23.81
CA SER A 356 3.69 18.09 24.33
C SER A 356 3.07 16.74 24.73
N LEU A 357 3.23 15.70 23.89
CA LEU A 357 2.74 14.35 24.23
C LEU A 357 3.41 13.82 25.50
N LYS A 358 4.72 14.00 25.64
CA LYS A 358 5.47 13.55 26.83
C LYS A 358 4.98 14.27 28.09
N ASN A 359 4.88 15.58 28.05
CA ASN A 359 4.49 16.40 29.22
C ASN A 359 3.06 16.08 29.65
N PHE A 360 2.13 15.92 28.69
CA PHE A 360 0.73 15.59 28.99
C PHE A 360 0.54 14.17 29.55
N ASN A 361 1.46 13.26 29.25
CA ASN A 361 1.33 11.84 29.60
C ASN A 361 2.42 11.37 30.57
N SER A 362 3.20 12.27 31.14
CA SER A 362 4.33 11.95 32.04
C SER A 362 5.27 10.87 31.45
N ILE A 363 5.49 10.92 30.13
CA ILE A 363 6.36 9.96 29.45
C ILE A 363 7.81 10.37 29.66
N GLY A 364 8.58 9.49 30.29
CA GLY A 364 9.96 9.74 30.68
C GLY A 364 10.93 9.98 29.50
N SER A 365 12.18 10.33 29.83
CA SER A 365 13.25 10.67 28.88
C SER A 365 13.51 9.60 27.81
N ARG A 366 13.32 8.32 28.14
CA ARG A 366 13.52 7.19 27.22
C ARG A 366 12.48 7.06 26.10
N ASN A 367 11.47 7.94 26.06
CA ASN A 367 10.41 7.99 25.02
C ASN A 367 9.66 6.66 24.80
N ARG A 368 9.61 5.78 25.80
CA ARG A 368 8.96 4.47 25.70
C ARG A 368 7.45 4.61 25.78
N ILE A 369 6.75 4.00 24.83
CA ILE A 369 5.31 3.81 24.81
C ILE A 369 5.02 2.34 24.53
N TYR A 370 3.93 1.82 25.09
CA TYR A 370 3.57 0.41 25.01
C TYR A 370 2.29 0.23 24.21
N VAL A 371 2.18 -0.87 23.48
CA VAL A 371 0.94 -1.23 22.78
C VAL A 371 -0.19 -1.39 23.80
N GLY A 372 -1.34 -0.75 23.53
CA GLY A 372 -2.47 -0.70 24.46
C GLY A 372 -2.44 0.50 25.42
N GLN A 373 -1.31 1.17 25.60
CA GLN A 373 -1.23 2.36 26.44
C GLN A 373 -2.16 3.45 25.90
N VAL A 374 -3.01 3.99 26.78
CA VAL A 374 -3.86 5.14 26.46
C VAL A 374 -3.11 6.42 26.78
N ILE A 375 -2.92 7.28 25.78
CA ILE A 375 -2.25 8.57 25.93
C ILE A 375 -3.22 9.72 25.68
N GLN A 376 -3.09 10.77 26.45
CA GLN A 376 -3.85 12.01 26.28
C GLN A 376 -3.25 12.83 25.15
N LEU A 377 -4.12 13.33 24.26
CA LEU A 377 -3.72 14.16 23.12
C LEU A 377 -3.83 15.64 23.52
N PRO A 378 -2.72 16.39 23.56
CA PRO A 378 -2.75 17.81 23.84
C PRO A 378 -3.65 18.56 22.86
N ARG A 379 -4.38 19.58 23.33
CA ARG A 379 -5.11 20.48 22.44
C ARG A 379 -4.07 21.30 21.66
N GLY A 380 -3.70 20.86 20.46
CA GLY A 380 -2.79 21.61 19.60
C GLY A 380 -3.43 22.94 19.20
N LYS A 381 -2.74 24.05 19.40
CA LYS A 381 -3.12 25.33 18.79
C LYS A 381 -3.12 25.14 17.28
N SER A 382 -4.26 25.41 16.63
CA SER A 382 -4.44 25.31 15.18
C SER A 382 -3.57 26.38 14.51
N ARG A 383 -2.38 26.01 14.07
CA ARG A 383 -1.68 26.68 12.98
C ARG A 383 -1.20 25.59 12.04
N TYR A 384 -1.97 25.36 11.03
CA TYR A 384 -1.64 24.85 9.69
C TYR A 384 -2.87 24.18 9.08
N THR A 385 -3.63 24.97 8.37
CA THR A 385 -4.51 24.51 7.31
C THR A 385 -3.61 24.08 6.14
N HIS A 386 -3.29 22.81 6.02
CA HIS A 386 -2.93 22.25 4.73
C HIS A 386 -4.08 21.36 4.29
N ALA A 387 -4.91 21.94 3.44
CA ALA A 387 -5.75 21.21 2.51
C ALA A 387 -4.81 20.33 1.67
N PHE A 388 -4.92 19.00 1.80
CA PHE A 388 -4.44 18.12 0.75
C PHE A 388 -5.40 18.26 -0.42
N SER A 389 -5.09 19.21 -1.29
CA SER A 389 -5.65 19.27 -2.63
C SER A 389 -5.11 18.09 -3.42
N THR A 390 -6.00 17.31 -4.01
CA THR A 390 -5.69 16.26 -4.98
C THR A 390 -5.11 16.79 -6.30
N ALA A 391 -4.88 18.10 -6.39
CA ALA A 391 -4.26 18.76 -7.52
C ALA A 391 -2.88 19.29 -7.11
N LYS A 392 -1.87 18.45 -7.10
CA LYS A 392 -0.44 18.80 -7.29
C LYS A 392 0.44 17.54 -7.13
N LEU A 393 0.32 16.64 -8.08
CA LEU A 393 1.31 15.56 -8.28
C LEU A 393 2.36 15.92 -9.34
N ASP A 394 2.30 17.12 -9.94
CA ASP A 394 3.12 17.47 -11.11
C ASP A 394 4.09 18.65 -10.93
N SER A 395 4.50 19.00 -9.71
CA SER A 395 5.51 20.04 -9.58
C SER A 395 6.47 19.82 -8.42
N PHE A 396 7.36 18.83 -8.54
CA PHE A 396 8.62 18.77 -7.78
C PHE A 396 9.82 18.63 -8.72
N ASN A 397 9.97 19.61 -9.61
CA ASN A 397 11.26 19.96 -10.19
C ASN A 397 11.58 21.40 -9.82
N ILE A 398 11.95 21.62 -8.56
CA ILE A 398 12.68 22.85 -8.21
C ILE A 398 14.14 22.42 -8.06
N SER A 399 14.91 22.71 -9.08
CA SER A 399 16.38 22.72 -9.03
C SER A 399 16.83 23.81 -8.07
N THR A 400 16.76 23.57 -6.77
CA THR A 400 17.41 24.43 -5.77
C THR A 400 18.89 24.10 -5.80
N LYS A 401 19.73 25.07 -6.19
CA LYS A 401 21.19 24.97 -6.05
C LYS A 401 21.50 24.62 -4.59
N LEU A 402 22.19 23.52 -4.38
CA LEU A 402 22.61 23.07 -3.06
C LEU A 402 23.99 23.64 -2.75
N VAL A 403 24.20 24.10 -1.50
CA VAL A 403 25.49 24.54 -0.99
C VAL A 403 25.95 23.64 0.15
N SER A 404 27.26 23.59 0.37
CA SER A 404 27.85 22.82 1.48
C SER A 404 27.78 23.63 2.76
N TYR A 405 27.30 23.02 3.84
CA TYR A 405 27.27 23.59 5.18
C TYR A 405 28.07 22.69 6.14
N ARG A 406 28.99 23.29 6.92
CA ARG A 406 29.74 22.59 7.96
C ARG A 406 28.95 22.65 9.28
N VAL A 407 28.56 21.48 9.80
CA VAL A 407 27.83 21.35 11.06
C VAL A 407 28.66 21.94 12.21
N ARG A 408 28.04 22.80 13.01
CA ARG A 408 28.67 23.45 14.17
C ARG A 408 28.36 22.68 15.45
N ARG A 409 29.12 22.92 16.50
CA ARG A 409 28.85 22.39 17.85
C ARG A 409 27.43 22.80 18.29
N HIS A 410 26.64 21.83 18.79
CA HIS A 410 25.22 21.97 19.17
C HIS A 410 24.22 22.17 18.03
N ASP A 411 24.62 21.97 16.76
CA ASP A 411 23.66 21.87 15.67
C ASP A 411 22.92 20.54 15.73
N ASN A 412 21.67 20.57 15.28
CA ASN A 412 20.89 19.39 14.92
C ASN A 412 20.13 19.68 13.63
N LEU A 413 19.65 18.64 12.95
CA LEU A 413 18.96 18.80 11.67
C LEU A 413 17.77 19.76 11.74
N SER A 414 17.06 19.84 12.87
CA SER A 414 15.94 20.77 13.06
C SER A 414 16.39 22.23 13.09
N LYS A 415 17.51 22.53 13.78
CA LYS A 415 18.10 23.88 13.82
C LYS A 415 18.64 24.29 12.45
N ILE A 416 19.33 23.35 11.76
CA ILE A 416 19.86 23.59 10.42
C ILE A 416 18.73 23.78 9.41
N ALA A 417 17.69 22.96 9.47
CA ALA A 417 16.51 23.09 8.62
C ALA A 417 15.84 24.45 8.79
N LYS A 418 15.68 24.93 10.04
CA LYS A 418 15.15 26.27 10.32
C LYS A 418 16.05 27.37 9.77
N ARG A 419 17.38 27.24 9.90
CA ARG A 419 18.37 28.23 9.42
C ARG A 419 18.34 28.39 7.90
N PHE A 420 18.09 27.30 7.17
CA PHE A 420 18.09 27.26 5.70
C PHE A 420 16.69 27.19 5.08
N ASP A 421 15.67 27.60 5.83
CA ASP A 421 14.26 27.65 5.43
C ASP A 421 13.80 26.35 4.72
N THR A 422 14.12 25.25 5.33
CA THR A 422 13.79 23.92 4.83
C THR A 422 13.27 23.03 5.95
N ASN A 423 13.05 21.76 5.68
CA ASN A 423 12.61 20.81 6.69
C ASN A 423 13.60 19.64 6.84
N VAL A 424 13.53 18.98 8.00
CA VAL A 424 14.41 17.86 8.34
C VAL A 424 14.34 16.73 7.30
N ASN A 425 13.14 16.44 6.79
CA ASN A 425 12.96 15.40 5.77
C ASN A 425 13.67 15.74 4.46
N HIS A 426 13.68 17.02 4.07
CA HIS A 426 14.41 17.47 2.89
C HIS A 426 15.92 17.34 3.10
N LEU A 427 16.45 17.81 4.24
CA LEU A 427 17.88 17.66 4.57
C LEU A 427 18.30 16.20 4.66
N THR A 428 17.50 15.34 5.29
CA THR A 428 17.73 13.89 5.37
C THR A 428 17.81 13.26 3.97
N ARG A 429 16.91 13.66 3.07
CA ARG A 429 16.84 13.12 1.71
C ARG A 429 18.02 13.53 0.83
N ILE A 430 18.37 14.85 0.81
CA ILE A 430 19.46 15.36 -0.04
C ILE A 430 20.84 14.91 0.44
N ASN A 431 20.97 14.63 1.76
CA ASN A 431 22.20 14.13 2.37
C ASN A 431 22.21 12.60 2.54
N ARG A 432 21.11 11.90 2.22
CA ARG A 432 20.98 10.45 2.34
C ARG A 432 21.26 9.89 3.74
N PHE A 433 20.90 10.67 4.78
CA PHE A 433 21.10 10.22 6.16
C PHE A 433 20.27 8.97 6.46
N ARG A 434 20.91 7.95 7.01
CA ARG A 434 20.25 6.73 7.51
C ARG A 434 19.56 6.95 8.84
N ASN A 435 20.18 7.78 9.69
CA ASN A 435 19.64 8.20 10.98
C ASN A 435 19.74 9.74 11.07
N PRO A 436 18.62 10.47 11.09
CA PRO A 436 18.59 11.93 11.14
C PRO A 436 19.06 12.50 12.48
N ASP A 437 19.24 11.67 13.52
CA ASP A 437 19.65 12.11 14.84
C ASP A 437 21.19 12.07 15.05
N THR A 438 21.95 11.56 14.06
CA THR A 438 23.41 11.49 14.12
C THR A 438 24.05 12.54 13.22
N LEU A 439 24.33 13.72 13.80
CA LEU A 439 25.15 14.77 13.21
C LEU A 439 26.38 15.01 14.08
N TYR A 440 27.53 15.13 13.43
CA TYR A 440 28.79 15.39 14.11
C TYR A 440 29.28 16.81 13.81
N PRO A 441 29.80 17.57 14.81
CA PRO A 441 30.47 18.82 14.55
C PRO A 441 31.60 18.65 13.53
N GLY A 442 31.69 19.57 12.56
CA GLY A 442 32.67 19.52 11.47
C GLY A 442 32.15 18.78 10.21
N GLN A 443 31.11 17.96 10.32
CA GLN A 443 30.52 17.24 9.19
C GLN A 443 30.01 18.21 8.11
N LYS A 444 30.35 17.95 6.84
CA LYS A 444 29.83 18.71 5.69
C LYS A 444 28.51 18.10 5.22
N ILE A 445 27.46 18.90 5.15
CA ILE A 445 26.14 18.50 4.65
C ILE A 445 25.66 19.45 3.56
N LYS A 446 24.84 18.95 2.64
CA LYS A 446 24.20 19.75 1.60
C LYS A 446 22.96 20.45 2.15
N VAL A 447 22.82 21.74 1.89
CA VAL A 447 21.65 22.55 2.29
C VAL A 447 21.18 23.42 1.11
N PRO A 448 19.90 23.83 1.05
CA PRO A 448 19.42 24.75 0.01
C PRO A 448 20.12 26.11 0.08
N ASN A 449 20.44 26.69 -1.10
CA ASN A 449 21.07 28.03 -1.16
C ASN A 449 20.02 29.12 -0.92
N GLN A 450 20.17 29.90 0.13
CA GLN A 450 19.24 30.99 0.49
C GLN A 450 19.35 32.25 -0.38
N LYS A 451 20.46 32.42 -1.14
CA LYS A 451 20.68 33.67 -1.93
C LYS A 451 19.68 33.90 -3.04
N SER A 452 18.90 32.88 -3.45
CA SER A 452 17.87 33.04 -4.47
C SER A 452 16.50 33.49 -3.97
N ASN A 453 16.23 33.41 -2.64
CA ASN A 453 14.93 33.78 -2.06
C ASN A 453 14.90 35.18 -1.42
N SER A 454 16.05 35.74 -1.01
CA SER A 454 16.10 37.06 -0.42
C SER A 454 15.81 38.19 -1.42
N LYS A 455 16.19 38.04 -2.70
CA LYS A 455 15.85 39.05 -3.75
C LYS A 455 14.35 39.08 -4.08
N LYS A 456 13.59 37.99 -3.91
CA LYS A 456 12.14 37.99 -4.14
C LYS A 456 11.34 38.55 -2.97
N GLN A 457 11.85 38.48 -1.74
CA GLN A 457 11.15 39.06 -0.59
C GLN A 457 11.42 40.55 -0.44
N GLN A 458 12.60 41.05 -0.82
CA GLN A 458 12.86 42.50 -0.86
C GLN A 458 12.07 43.23 -1.96
N THR A 459 11.85 42.59 -3.12
CA THR A 459 11.04 43.19 -4.19
C THR A 459 9.54 43.25 -3.84
N ILE A 460 9.06 42.39 -2.93
CA ILE A 460 7.67 42.39 -2.46
C ILE A 460 7.48 43.37 -1.29
N SER A 461 8.53 43.59 -0.44
CA SER A 461 8.47 44.53 0.68
C SER A 461 8.61 45.98 0.20
N ASN A 462 9.42 46.24 -0.82
CA ASN A 462 9.59 47.59 -1.37
C ASN A 462 8.41 48.05 -2.23
N LYS A 463 7.60 47.11 -2.81
CA LYS A 463 6.33 47.44 -3.49
C LYS A 463 5.16 47.72 -2.54
N ARG A 464 5.30 47.48 -1.23
CA ARG A 464 4.24 47.74 -0.24
C ARG A 464 4.46 49.05 0.55
N LYS A 465 5.59 49.75 0.38
CA LYS A 465 5.84 51.03 1.07
C LYS A 465 5.44 52.27 0.30
N ASP A 466 5.11 52.16 -1.02
CA ASP A 466 4.84 53.33 -1.84
C ASP A 466 3.36 53.47 -2.31
N LYS A 467 2.40 52.88 -1.61
CA LYS A 467 0.98 53.22 -1.83
C LYS A 467 0.25 53.36 -0.51
N GLY A 468 0.53 54.46 0.17
CA GLY A 468 -0.33 55.05 1.18
C GLY A 468 -1.51 55.74 0.48
N ILE A 469 -2.62 55.04 0.26
CA ILE A 469 -3.87 55.68 -0.19
C ILE A 469 -4.73 55.92 1.05
N LYS A 470 -4.89 57.21 1.36
CA LYS A 470 -5.91 57.72 2.28
C LYS A 470 -7.29 57.37 1.71
N LEU A 471 -8.05 56.56 2.40
CA LEU A 471 -9.49 56.40 2.11
C LEU A 471 -10.25 57.48 2.88
N SER A 472 -10.69 58.52 2.18
CA SER A 472 -11.74 59.44 2.63
C SER A 472 -13.09 58.86 2.28
N VAL A 473 -13.90 58.64 3.29
CA VAL A 473 -15.29 58.26 3.17
C VAL A 473 -16.08 59.47 2.65
N ARG A 474 -16.69 59.36 1.46
CA ARG A 474 -17.80 60.25 1.06
C ARG A 474 -19.08 59.45 0.91
N VAL A 475 -19.97 59.72 1.82
CA VAL A 475 -21.38 59.37 1.73
C VAL A 475 -22.04 60.37 0.79
N SER A 476 -22.67 59.92 -0.29
CA SER A 476 -23.63 60.74 -1.04
C SER A 476 -24.93 59.95 -1.24
N LYS A 477 -25.97 60.53 -0.67
CA LYS A 477 -27.39 60.29 -0.96
C LYS A 477 -27.75 60.89 -2.32
N ALA A 478 -28.56 60.22 -3.08
CA ALA A 478 -29.61 60.74 -3.96
C ALA A 478 -30.04 59.61 -4.89
N SER A 479 -31.20 59.35 -5.28
CA SER A 479 -32.57 59.78 -5.16
C SER A 479 -33.33 59.04 -6.27
N ARG A 480 -34.54 58.71 -5.97
CA ARG A 480 -35.55 58.08 -6.84
C ARG A 480 -35.66 58.73 -8.22
N GLN A 481 -35.86 57.94 -9.27
CA GLN A 481 -37.00 58.17 -10.17
C GLN A 481 -37.34 56.92 -11.00
N SER A 482 -38.63 56.68 -11.04
CA SER A 482 -39.38 55.67 -11.75
C SER A 482 -39.37 55.90 -13.26
N LYS A 483 -39.44 54.85 -14.06
CA LYS A 483 -40.38 54.79 -15.20
C LYS A 483 -40.58 53.32 -15.64
N THR A 484 -41.85 53.00 -15.63
CA THR A 484 -42.54 51.85 -16.21
C THR A 484 -42.30 51.67 -17.70
N THR A 485 -42.11 50.46 -18.15
CA THR A 485 -42.83 49.95 -19.35
C THR A 485 -42.86 48.40 -19.33
N LYS A 486 -44.06 47.90 -19.51
CA LYS A 486 -44.45 46.49 -19.68
C LYS A 486 -43.79 45.90 -20.93
N ASN A 487 -43.29 44.67 -20.87
CA ASN A 487 -43.74 43.67 -21.84
C ASN A 487 -43.48 42.25 -21.32
N ARG A 488 -44.53 41.47 -21.44
CA ARG A 488 -44.61 40.02 -21.19
C ARG A 488 -43.73 39.25 -22.19
N ARG A 489 -43.02 38.22 -21.73
CA ARG A 489 -43.08 36.86 -22.30
C ARG A 489 -42.23 35.86 -21.52
N LYS A 490 -42.95 34.86 -21.02
CA LYS A 490 -42.65 33.42 -20.86
C LYS A 490 -41.24 32.95 -20.37
N ILE A 491 -41.22 32.47 -19.16
CA ILE A 491 -40.89 31.11 -18.71
C ILE A 491 -39.83 30.36 -19.56
N ASN A 492 -38.64 30.08 -18.96
CA ASN A 492 -38.12 28.73 -18.81
C ASN A 492 -36.91 28.71 -17.84
N SER A 493 -37.15 28.05 -16.76
CA SER A 493 -36.40 26.89 -16.18
C SER A 493 -34.87 26.97 -16.06
N GLY A 494 -34.42 26.97 -14.83
CA GLY A 494 -33.46 25.95 -14.35
C GLY A 494 -32.01 26.14 -14.69
N LYS A 495 -31.26 26.88 -13.91
CA LYS A 495 -29.80 26.66 -13.79
C LYS A 495 -29.54 25.49 -12.85
N THR A 496 -29.38 24.30 -13.41
CA THR A 496 -28.88 23.12 -12.78
C THR A 496 -27.35 23.22 -12.62
N LEU A 497 -26.87 23.22 -11.41
CA LEU A 497 -25.46 23.05 -11.11
C LEU A 497 -25.06 21.60 -11.51
N SER A 498 -24.25 21.46 -12.55
CA SER A 498 -23.74 20.18 -13.00
C SER A 498 -22.71 19.65 -12.01
N LEU A 499 -23.12 18.71 -11.19
CA LEU A 499 -22.24 17.81 -10.45
C LEU A 499 -21.75 16.76 -11.46
N GLY A 500 -20.44 16.74 -11.69
CA GLY A 500 -19.77 15.79 -12.58
C GLY A 500 -20.10 14.34 -12.28
N THR A 501 -21.01 13.80 -13.06
CA THR A 501 -21.36 12.40 -13.10
C THR A 501 -20.30 11.66 -13.90
N LEU A 502 -19.63 10.68 -13.30
CA LEU A 502 -18.89 9.66 -14.03
C LEU A 502 -19.91 8.82 -14.81
N LYS A 503 -20.21 9.22 -16.04
CA LYS A 503 -20.98 8.42 -16.99
C LYS A 503 -20.17 7.18 -17.37
N VAL A 504 -20.75 6.02 -17.13
CA VAL A 504 -20.38 4.77 -17.78
C VAL A 504 -20.77 4.90 -19.25
N ALA A 505 -19.79 5.15 -20.12
CA ALA A 505 -20.01 5.09 -21.55
C ALA A 505 -20.11 3.62 -21.98
N ARG A 506 -21.26 3.24 -22.49
CA ARG A 506 -21.42 2.06 -23.35
C ARG A 506 -21.00 2.43 -24.77
N ASN A 507 -20.21 1.53 -25.36
CA ASN A 507 -19.98 1.28 -26.78
C ASN A 507 -19.37 2.40 -27.65
N SER A 508 -18.14 2.12 -28.09
CA SER A 508 -17.89 1.91 -29.52
C SER A 508 -16.55 1.16 -29.67
N THR A 509 -16.67 -0.04 -30.24
CA THR A 509 -15.61 -0.80 -30.88
C THR A 509 -15.17 -0.01 -32.11
N GLU A 510 -13.85 0.34 -32.15
CA GLU A 510 -13.10 0.28 -33.40
C GLU A 510 -11.61 0.61 -33.12
N ASN A 511 -10.79 -0.30 -33.62
CA ASN A 511 -9.38 -0.18 -34.04
C ASN A 511 -8.41 0.65 -33.22
N LEU A 512 -7.70 -0.01 -32.29
CA LEU A 512 -6.29 0.27 -32.00
C LEU A 512 -5.60 -1.04 -31.56
N ASN A 513 -5.43 -1.94 -32.51
CA ASN A 513 -4.54 -3.07 -32.40
C ASN A 513 -3.18 -2.67 -33.00
N ARG A 514 -2.23 -2.25 -32.16
CA ARG A 514 -0.78 -2.35 -32.37
C ARG A 514 -0.05 -1.87 -31.11
N ASN A 515 0.81 -2.75 -30.59
CA ASN A 515 1.73 -2.59 -29.46
C ASN A 515 1.17 -2.93 -28.07
N ARG A 516 0.86 -4.23 -27.85
CA ARG A 516 0.80 -4.83 -26.51
C ARG A 516 2.03 -5.73 -26.31
N PRO A 517 2.78 -5.61 -25.19
CA PRO A 517 3.75 -6.64 -24.84
C PRO A 517 2.99 -7.92 -24.47
N ALA A 518 3.15 -8.96 -25.28
CA ALA A 518 2.54 -10.27 -25.06
C ALA A 518 3.32 -11.05 -23.99
N PHE A 519 2.62 -11.57 -23.00
CA PHE A 519 3.14 -12.58 -22.09
C PHE A 519 3.11 -13.93 -22.82
N ARG A 520 4.26 -14.51 -23.14
CA ARG A 520 4.34 -15.91 -23.55
C ARG A 520 4.57 -16.79 -22.32
N PRO A 521 3.72 -17.77 -22.04
CA PRO A 521 3.92 -18.68 -20.93
C PRO A 521 5.08 -19.63 -21.23
N VAL A 522 5.85 -19.97 -20.18
CA VAL A 522 6.78 -21.08 -20.22
C VAL A 522 6.00 -22.36 -20.37
N SER A 523 6.26 -23.16 -21.38
CA SER A 523 5.73 -24.51 -21.50
C SER A 523 6.45 -25.42 -20.52
N PHE A 524 5.70 -26.14 -19.69
CA PHE A 524 6.22 -27.22 -18.87
C PHE A 524 6.08 -28.52 -19.66
N SER A 525 7.17 -29.26 -19.79
CA SER A 525 7.13 -30.63 -20.29
C SER A 525 6.41 -31.55 -19.29
N PRO A 526 5.68 -32.57 -19.76
CA PRO A 526 5.01 -33.54 -18.86
C PRO A 526 5.95 -34.31 -17.94
N ASP A 527 7.23 -34.34 -18.24
CA ASP A 527 8.25 -35.15 -17.57
C ASP A 527 9.02 -34.45 -16.44
N GLY A 528 8.53 -33.28 -16.00
CA GLY A 528 9.08 -32.60 -14.81
C GLY A 528 10.45 -31.92 -14.99
N ASN A 529 11.04 -31.95 -16.17
CA ASN A 529 12.24 -31.19 -16.49
C ASN A 529 11.83 -29.79 -16.96
N ALA A 530 12.09 -28.80 -16.14
CA ALA A 530 11.90 -27.41 -16.51
C ALA A 530 12.99 -26.98 -17.47
N GLU A 531 12.75 -27.04 -18.78
CA GLU A 531 13.50 -26.21 -19.71
C GLU A 531 13.07 -24.76 -19.52
N ILE A 532 13.97 -23.99 -18.95
CA ILE A 532 13.80 -22.55 -18.77
C ILE A 532 13.98 -21.92 -20.14
N GLY A 533 12.92 -21.94 -20.94
CA GLY A 533 12.86 -21.15 -22.17
C GLY A 533 13.02 -19.67 -21.86
N THR A 534 13.89 -19.00 -22.56
CA THR A 534 14.08 -17.54 -22.48
C THR A 534 12.76 -16.87 -22.79
N ILE A 535 12.17 -16.17 -21.81
CA ILE A 535 10.97 -15.37 -22.02
C ILE A 535 11.40 -14.12 -22.77
N THR A 536 11.24 -14.12 -24.07
CA THR A 536 11.36 -12.90 -24.90
C THR A 536 10.01 -12.19 -24.83
N VAL A 537 10.02 -10.99 -24.31
CA VAL A 537 8.89 -10.06 -24.39
C VAL A 537 9.17 -9.21 -25.61
N ASP A 538 8.49 -9.48 -26.72
CA ASP A 538 8.52 -8.61 -27.89
C ASP A 538 7.72 -7.35 -27.57
N PHE A 539 8.33 -6.17 -27.80
CA PHE A 539 7.77 -4.84 -27.57
C PHE A 539 6.85 -4.42 -28.72
#